data_409118681315f1f21f14a230efbb70bb
#
_entry.id   409118681315f1f21f14a230efbb70bb
#
_cell.length_a   1.000
_cell.length_b   1.000
_cell.length_c   1.000
_cell.angle_alpha   90.00
_cell.angle_beta   90.00
_cell.angle_gamma   90.00
#
_symmetry.space_group_name_H-M   'P 1'
#
loop_
_entity.id
_entity.type
_entity.pdbx_description
1 polymer ?
#
loop_
_entity_poly.entity_id
_entity_poly.type
_entity_poly.pdbx_seq_one_letter_code
_entity_poly.pdbx_strand_id
1 'polypeptide(L)'
;NPAIAREIISRGALWNTFVMVFRLSRMLELLQRMVPTEFEMLSVLRNTPYRAAEVYQAIAPWNFSTQVLSRIPQHLIVFRIANVSWSDWGTRESIERTYRQLKIVPSWKMAKAMGHQIPVKRPAETYLETR
;
A
#
# COMPACT_ATOMS: atom_id res chain seq x y z
N ASN A 1 16.23 11.11 -1.00
CA ASN A 1 17.24 11.51 -1.98
C ASN A 1 17.64 10.30 -2.83
N PRO A 2 17.49 10.34 -4.19
CA PRO A 2 17.82 9.22 -5.07
C PRO A 2 19.29 8.77 -5.02
N ALA A 3 20.22 9.67 -4.68
CA ALA A 3 21.63 9.33 -4.55
C ALA A 3 21.88 8.41 -3.35
N ILE A 4 21.28 8.72 -2.21
CA ILE A 4 21.37 7.88 -0.99
C ILE A 4 20.76 6.51 -1.26
N ALA A 5 19.61 6.45 -1.93
CA ALA A 5 18.97 5.17 -2.25
C ALA A 5 19.87 4.28 -3.12
N ARG A 6 20.53 4.85 -4.14
CA ARG A 6 21.50 4.12 -4.99
C ARG A 6 22.70 3.62 -4.19
N GLU A 7 23.24 4.44 -3.30
CA GLU A 7 24.36 4.05 -2.45
C GLU A 7 23.99 2.88 -1.53
N ILE A 8 22.83 2.94 -0.88
CA ILE A 8 22.35 1.87 0.00
C ILE A 8 22.13 0.56 -0.78
N ILE A 9 21.55 0.64 -1.98
CA ILE A 9 21.35 -0.52 -2.86
C ILE A 9 22.70 -1.09 -3.31
N SER A 10 23.69 -0.27 -3.65
CA SER A 10 25.03 -0.75 -4.04
C SER A 10 25.75 -1.50 -2.91
N ARG A 11 25.38 -1.23 -1.66
CA ARG A 11 25.85 -1.95 -0.46
C ARG A 11 25.04 -3.22 -0.15
N GLY A 12 24.14 -3.63 -1.05
CA GLY A 12 23.36 -4.87 -0.92
C GLY A 12 21.99 -4.74 -0.28
N ALA A 13 21.53 -3.51 0.00
CA ALA A 13 20.17 -3.33 0.48
C ALA A 13 19.14 -3.71 -0.60
N LEU A 14 18.00 -4.20 -0.15
CA LEU A 14 16.90 -4.59 -1.03
C LEU A 14 15.80 -3.53 -1.02
N TRP A 15 15.16 -3.35 -2.16
CA TRP A 15 13.99 -2.51 -2.26
C TRP A 15 12.79 -3.23 -1.63
N ASN A 16 12.15 -2.60 -0.63
CA ASN A 16 10.93 -3.15 -0.05
C ASN A 16 9.73 -2.88 -0.97
N THR A 17 9.14 -3.94 -1.49
CA THR A 17 7.95 -3.89 -2.36
C THR A 17 6.65 -3.82 -1.60
N PHE A 18 6.67 -3.96 -0.26
CA PHE A 18 5.51 -4.12 0.61
C PHE A 18 4.62 -5.33 0.27
N VAL A 19 5.07 -6.24 -0.57
CA VAL A 19 4.40 -7.53 -0.76
C VAL A 19 4.74 -8.41 0.44
N MET A 20 3.74 -8.73 1.25
CA MET A 20 3.90 -9.45 2.50
C MET A 20 2.99 -10.66 2.56
N VAL A 21 3.52 -11.77 3.08
CA VAL A 21 2.75 -12.98 3.38
C VAL A 21 2.91 -13.29 4.86
N PHE A 22 1.81 -13.48 5.56
CA PHE A 22 1.82 -13.73 7.01
C PHE A 22 0.61 -14.55 7.45
N ARG A 23 0.74 -15.18 8.62
CA ARG A 23 -0.42 -15.74 9.32
C ARG A 23 -1.18 -14.61 10.00
N LEU A 24 -2.47 -14.48 9.72
CA LEU A 24 -3.29 -13.37 10.23
C LEU A 24 -3.23 -13.27 11.76
N SER A 25 -3.38 -14.38 12.48
CA SER A 25 -3.29 -14.40 13.94
C SER A 25 -1.98 -13.81 14.45
N ARG A 26 -0.86 -14.19 13.82
CA ARG A 26 0.45 -13.69 14.22
C ARG A 26 0.62 -12.19 13.95
N MET A 27 0.11 -11.71 12.82
CA MET A 27 0.13 -10.27 12.51
C MET A 27 -0.71 -9.48 13.53
N LEU A 28 -1.90 -9.97 13.89
CA LEU A 28 -2.75 -9.30 14.88
C LEU A 28 -2.08 -9.24 16.26
N GLU A 29 -1.43 -10.33 16.70
CA GLU A 29 -0.64 -10.33 17.95
C GLU A 29 0.47 -9.28 17.93
N LEU A 30 1.20 -9.18 16.81
CA LEU A 30 2.27 -8.20 16.67
C LEU A 30 1.74 -6.77 16.67
N LEU A 31 0.65 -6.50 15.97
CA LEU A 31 0.00 -5.18 15.96
C LEU A 31 -0.48 -4.79 17.35
N GLN A 32 -1.14 -5.70 18.06
CA GLN A 32 -1.60 -5.46 19.44
C GLN A 32 -0.45 -5.11 20.38
N ARG A 33 0.74 -5.68 20.16
CA ARG A 33 1.93 -5.41 20.99
C ARG A 33 2.66 -4.13 20.59
N MET A 34 2.70 -3.81 19.29
CA MET A 34 3.51 -2.70 18.78
C MET A 34 2.76 -1.37 18.73
N VAL A 35 1.47 -1.41 18.48
CA VAL A 35 0.56 -0.26 18.31
C VAL A 35 -0.78 -0.53 19.05
N PRO A 36 -0.75 -0.75 20.37
CA PRO A 36 -1.91 -1.19 21.13
C PRO A 36 -3.09 -0.21 21.06
N THR A 37 -2.81 1.08 21.12
CA THR A 37 -3.86 2.13 21.08
C THR A 37 -4.59 2.10 19.74
N GLU A 38 -3.86 2.11 18.63
CA GLU A 38 -4.42 2.08 17.29
C GLU A 38 -5.13 0.75 17.03
N PHE A 39 -4.57 -0.35 17.54
CA PHE A 39 -5.16 -1.68 17.44
C PHE A 39 -6.51 -1.73 18.16
N GLU A 40 -6.61 -1.19 19.38
CA GLU A 40 -7.85 -1.11 20.14
C GLU A 40 -8.90 -0.26 19.42
N MET A 41 -8.52 0.93 18.96
CA MET A 41 -9.41 1.83 18.23
C MET A 41 -9.98 1.15 16.97
N LEU A 42 -9.13 0.47 16.19
CA LEU A 42 -9.55 -0.25 14.98
C LEU A 42 -10.40 -1.49 15.31
N SER A 43 -10.18 -2.14 16.45
CA SER A 43 -10.95 -3.31 16.88
C SER A 43 -12.43 -3.04 17.08
N VAL A 44 -12.78 -1.80 17.41
CA VAL A 44 -14.18 -1.34 17.52
C VAL A 44 -14.94 -1.52 16.21
N LEU A 45 -14.24 -1.38 15.06
CA LEU A 45 -14.87 -1.48 13.74
C LEU A 45 -15.35 -2.90 13.40
N ARG A 46 -14.88 -3.91 14.11
CA ARG A 46 -15.37 -5.28 13.94
C ARG A 46 -16.88 -5.39 14.15
N ASN A 47 -17.40 -4.67 15.12
CA ASN A 47 -18.82 -4.70 15.48
C ASN A 47 -19.58 -3.44 15.03
N THR A 48 -18.86 -2.38 14.67
CA THR A 48 -19.42 -1.08 14.30
C THR A 48 -18.75 -0.50 13.05
N PRO A 49 -18.81 -1.19 11.90
CA PRO A 49 -18.11 -0.76 10.68
C PRO A 49 -18.57 0.62 10.17
N TYR A 50 -19.78 1.03 10.47
CA TYR A 50 -20.33 2.35 10.13
C TYR A 50 -19.60 3.51 10.83
N ARG A 51 -18.85 3.26 11.90
CA ARG A 51 -18.04 4.27 12.60
C ARG A 51 -16.64 4.45 12.00
N ALA A 52 -16.35 3.87 10.85
CA ALA A 52 -15.01 3.91 10.26
C ALA A 52 -14.47 5.33 10.12
N ALA A 53 -15.26 6.28 9.60
CA ALA A 53 -14.83 7.66 9.43
C ALA A 53 -14.43 8.32 10.76
N GLU A 54 -15.22 8.13 11.80
CA GLU A 54 -14.96 8.65 13.15
C GLU A 54 -13.66 8.07 13.73
N VAL A 55 -13.51 6.74 13.67
CA VAL A 55 -12.31 6.04 14.18
C VAL A 55 -11.06 6.47 13.44
N TYR A 56 -11.09 6.53 12.10
CA TYR A 56 -9.94 6.97 11.31
C TYR A 56 -9.56 8.43 11.54
N GLN A 57 -10.52 9.32 11.82
CA GLN A 57 -10.22 10.71 12.18
C GLN A 57 -9.56 10.84 13.56
N ALA A 58 -9.86 9.94 14.47
CA ALA A 58 -9.31 9.95 15.84
C ALA A 58 -7.91 9.31 15.91
N ILE A 59 -7.52 8.46 14.95
CA ILE A 59 -6.20 7.83 14.92
C ILE A 59 -5.18 8.84 14.39
N ALA A 60 -4.15 9.11 15.18
CA ALA A 60 -3.02 9.92 14.73
C ALA A 60 -2.30 9.21 13.55
N PRO A 61 -1.85 9.94 12.52
CA PRO A 61 -1.08 9.34 11.42
C PRO A 61 0.15 8.60 11.95
N TRP A 62 0.33 7.36 11.52
CA TRP A 62 1.46 6.53 11.88
C TRP A 62 2.02 5.75 10.68
N ASN A 63 3.29 5.37 10.78
CA ASN A 63 3.97 4.68 9.69
C ASN A 63 4.25 3.23 10.07
N PHE A 64 3.66 2.29 9.33
CA PHE A 64 3.77 0.86 9.57
C PHE A 64 5.23 0.37 9.53
N SER A 65 6.05 0.90 8.63
CA SER A 65 7.46 0.50 8.53
C SER A 65 8.26 0.86 9.78
N THR A 66 8.07 2.07 10.32
CA THR A 66 8.84 2.55 11.46
C THR A 66 8.27 2.08 12.79
N GLN A 67 6.95 1.99 12.91
CA GLN A 67 6.32 1.64 14.19
C GLN A 67 6.12 0.13 14.39
N VAL A 68 6.10 -0.64 13.30
CA VAL A 68 5.94 -2.09 13.37
C VAL A 68 7.16 -2.81 12.80
N LEU A 69 7.40 -2.74 11.49
CA LEU A 69 8.40 -3.58 10.84
C LEU A 69 9.83 -3.37 11.36
N SER A 70 10.26 -2.13 11.57
CA SER A 70 11.61 -1.85 12.07
C SER A 70 11.84 -2.33 13.51
N ARG A 71 10.77 -2.56 14.26
CA ARG A 71 10.82 -2.98 15.67
C ARG A 71 10.71 -4.49 15.85
N ILE A 72 10.41 -5.23 14.79
CA ILE A 72 10.24 -6.69 14.82
C ILE A 72 11.12 -7.43 13.80
N PRO A 73 12.35 -7.01 13.51
CA PRO A 73 13.18 -7.64 12.47
C PRO A 73 13.37 -9.15 12.72
N GLN A 74 13.43 -9.58 13.99
CA GLN A 74 13.54 -10.98 14.40
C GLN A 74 12.31 -11.84 14.03
N HIS A 75 11.19 -11.23 13.67
CA HIS A 75 9.97 -11.92 13.23
C HIS A 75 9.76 -11.85 11.71
N LEU A 76 10.71 -11.25 10.98
CA LEU A 76 10.61 -11.04 9.55
C LEU A 76 11.59 -11.94 8.81
N ILE A 77 11.14 -12.48 7.68
CA ILE A 77 11.98 -13.15 6.70
C ILE A 77 11.90 -12.33 5.42
N VAL A 78 13.06 -11.96 4.87
CA VAL A 78 13.14 -11.22 3.62
C VAL A 78 13.50 -12.17 2.50
N PHE A 79 12.66 -12.26 1.48
CA PHE A 79 12.93 -12.99 0.26
C PHE A 79 13.49 -12.06 -0.80
N ARG A 80 14.71 -12.35 -1.27
CA ARG A 80 15.25 -11.67 -2.42
C ARG A 80 14.66 -12.30 -3.69
N ILE A 81 13.86 -11.51 -4.41
CA ILE A 81 13.30 -11.92 -5.70
C ILE A 81 14.21 -11.33 -6.79
N ALA A 82 14.76 -12.19 -7.65
CA ALA A 82 15.56 -11.80 -8.80
C ALA A 82 14.75 -11.99 -10.10
N ASN A 83 15.12 -11.26 -11.13
CA ASN A 83 14.52 -11.37 -12.48
C ASN A 83 13.02 -11.02 -12.53
N VAL A 84 12.55 -10.17 -11.63
CA VAL A 84 11.18 -9.65 -11.62
C VAL A 84 11.21 -8.14 -11.80
N SER A 85 10.44 -7.65 -12.75
CA SER A 85 10.21 -6.21 -12.88
C SER A 85 9.19 -5.78 -11.83
N TRP A 86 9.54 -4.78 -11.04
CA TRP A 86 8.65 -4.16 -10.08
C TRP A 86 8.62 -2.64 -10.31
N SER A 87 7.45 -2.05 -10.21
CA SER A 87 7.27 -0.61 -10.31
C SER A 87 6.19 -0.15 -9.35
N ASP A 88 6.50 0.90 -8.59
CA ASP A 88 5.49 1.61 -7.82
C ASP A 88 4.65 2.48 -8.76
N TRP A 89 3.34 2.31 -8.71
CA TRP A 89 2.38 3.06 -9.50
C TRP A 89 1.80 4.27 -8.75
N GLY A 90 2.50 4.75 -7.76
CA GLY A 90 2.12 5.93 -6.98
C GLY A 90 2.11 7.25 -7.75
N THR A 91 2.75 7.30 -8.93
CA THR A 91 2.75 8.48 -9.79
C THR A 91 2.39 8.15 -11.23
N ARG A 92 1.83 9.13 -11.94
CA ARG A 92 1.50 8.99 -13.36
C ARG A 92 2.72 8.62 -14.20
N GLU A 93 3.86 9.21 -13.89
CA GLU A 93 5.14 8.97 -14.59
C GLU A 93 5.61 7.53 -14.42
N SER A 94 5.44 6.97 -13.21
CA SER A 94 5.76 5.55 -12.93
C SER A 94 4.88 4.61 -13.73
N ILE A 95 3.58 4.90 -13.81
CA ILE A 95 2.62 4.14 -14.59
C ILE A 95 2.98 4.20 -16.08
N GLU A 96 3.19 5.41 -16.63
CA GLU A 96 3.54 5.59 -18.05
C GLU A 96 4.88 4.93 -18.40
N ARG A 97 5.86 4.98 -17.50
CA ARG A 97 7.15 4.29 -17.66
C ARG A 97 6.94 2.77 -17.76
N THR A 98 6.13 2.20 -16.87
CA THR A 98 5.84 0.75 -16.88
C THR A 98 5.16 0.32 -18.17
N TYR A 99 4.16 1.05 -18.64
CA TYR A 99 3.51 0.75 -19.92
C TYR A 99 4.47 0.82 -21.10
N ARG A 100 5.37 1.81 -21.11
CA ARG A 100 6.43 1.88 -22.14
C ARG A 100 7.39 0.70 -22.10
N GLN A 101 7.82 0.28 -20.91
CA GLN A 101 8.70 -0.88 -20.74
C GLN A 101 8.05 -2.18 -21.20
N LEU A 102 6.76 -2.34 -20.91
CA LEU A 102 5.97 -3.51 -21.33
C LEU A 102 5.53 -3.45 -22.80
N LYS A 103 5.76 -2.32 -23.50
CA LYS A 103 5.29 -2.05 -24.86
C LYS A 103 3.76 -2.21 -25.02
N ILE A 104 3.02 -1.87 -23.99
CA ILE A 104 1.55 -1.92 -23.95
C ILE A 104 1.01 -0.50 -24.06
N VAL A 105 -0.02 -0.32 -24.91
CA VAL A 105 -0.76 0.95 -24.97
C VAL A 105 -1.85 0.93 -23.92
N PRO A 106 -1.85 1.89 -22.97
CA PRO A 106 -2.88 1.94 -21.95
C PRO A 106 -4.27 2.20 -22.55
N SER A 107 -5.30 1.56 -22.01
CA SER A 107 -6.69 1.70 -22.49
C SER A 107 -7.19 3.14 -22.53
N TRP A 108 -6.79 3.99 -21.60
CA TRP A 108 -7.15 5.43 -21.60
C TRP A 108 -6.53 6.22 -22.76
N LYS A 109 -5.38 5.80 -23.31
CA LYS A 109 -4.81 6.39 -24.52
C LYS A 109 -5.56 5.94 -25.77
N MET A 110 -5.98 4.69 -25.79
CA MET A 110 -6.81 4.14 -26.88
C MET A 110 -8.19 4.80 -26.91
N ALA A 111 -8.85 4.96 -25.76
CA ALA A 111 -10.14 5.62 -25.66
C ALA A 111 -10.08 7.07 -26.11
N LYS A 112 -9.01 7.81 -25.75
CA LYS A 112 -8.79 9.19 -26.21
C LYS A 112 -8.58 9.28 -27.73
N ALA A 113 -7.86 8.34 -28.32
CA ALA A 113 -7.65 8.26 -29.77
C ALA A 113 -8.94 7.94 -30.52
N MET A 114 -9.89 7.23 -29.90
CA MET A 114 -11.21 6.88 -30.45
C MET A 114 -12.30 7.92 -30.15
N GLY A 115 -11.95 9.08 -29.56
CA GLY A 115 -12.91 10.14 -29.22
C GLY A 115 -13.86 9.78 -28.06
N HIS A 116 -13.63 8.68 -27.37
CA HIS A 116 -14.43 8.30 -26.21
C HIS A 116 -13.94 9.06 -24.97
N GLN A 117 -14.84 9.84 -24.37
CA GLN A 117 -14.63 10.32 -23.00
C GLN A 117 -14.73 9.12 -22.07
N ILE A 118 -13.64 8.78 -21.42
CA ILE A 118 -13.67 7.79 -20.32
C ILE A 118 -14.48 8.43 -19.20
N PRO A 119 -15.64 7.89 -18.82
CA PRO A 119 -16.33 8.41 -17.66
C PRO A 119 -15.41 8.16 -16.46
N VAL A 120 -14.92 9.24 -15.88
CA VAL A 120 -14.27 9.19 -14.56
C VAL A 120 -15.38 8.81 -13.60
N LYS A 121 -15.56 7.51 -13.34
CA LYS A 121 -16.33 7.07 -12.18
C LYS A 121 -15.60 7.65 -10.98
N ARG A 122 -16.14 8.75 -10.44
CA ARG A 122 -15.77 9.12 -9.06
C ARG A 122 -16.05 7.89 -8.22
N PRO A 123 -15.15 7.52 -7.29
CA PRO A 123 -15.46 6.46 -6.33
C PRO A 123 -16.81 6.85 -5.73
N ALA A 124 -17.76 5.93 -5.85
CA ALA A 124 -19.10 6.18 -5.43
C ALA A 124 -19.06 6.57 -3.94
N GLU A 125 -19.68 7.66 -3.63
CA GLU A 125 -20.16 8.02 -2.28
C GLU A 125 -21.20 6.99 -1.74
N THR A 126 -21.19 5.78 -2.28
CA THR A 126 -22.24 4.77 -2.14
C THR A 126 -21.82 3.65 -1.19
N TYR A 127 -21.36 3.99 0.00
CA TYR A 127 -21.25 3.00 1.08
C TYR A 127 -21.92 3.44 2.39
N LEU A 128 -22.84 4.41 2.36
CA LEU A 128 -23.54 4.85 3.58
C LEU A 128 -25.07 4.90 3.45
N GLU A 129 -25.68 4.25 2.45
CA GLU A 129 -27.13 4.07 2.47
C GLU A 129 -27.44 2.62 2.11
N THR A 130 -27.62 1.78 3.14
CA THR A 130 -28.71 0.81 3.27
C THR A 130 -28.53 -0.09 4.48
N ARG A 131 -29.44 0.10 5.43
CA ARG A 131 -29.98 -0.79 6.48
C ARG A 131 -29.10 -1.09 7.70
#